data_ec1814497bd3eb42113f571c5c069010
#
_entry.id   ec1814497bd3eb42113f571c5c069010
#
_cell.length_a   1.000
_cell.length_b   1.000
_cell.length_c   1.000
_cell.angle_alpha   90.00
_cell.angle_beta   90.00
_cell.angle_gamma   90.00
#
_symmetry.space_group_name_H-M   'P 1'
#
loop_
_entity.id
_entity.type
_entity.pdbx_description
1 polymer ?
#
loop_
_entity_poly.entity_id
_entity_poly.type
_entity_poly.pdbx_seq_one_letter_code
_entity_poly.pdbx_strand_id
1 'polypeptide(L)'
;MTDNDADAALTAGQPLAASAVVVTHEALDAASVVKGLPTAGYTVLDTLGDTEIGIWEMSVGTATDTEEDEVFVVVSGRASIHFAADDRTIVVGLGDVVRLTAGMQTTWTVTETLRKVYVS
;
A
#
# COMPACT_ATOMS: atom_id res chain seq x y z
N MET A 1 2.35 -13.50 24.03
CA MET A 1 3.10 -13.49 22.79
C MET A 1 2.96 -12.14 22.11
N THR A 2 3.97 -11.76 21.50
CA THR A 2 4.00 -10.46 20.79
C THR A 2 3.45 -10.64 19.40
N ASP A 3 2.57 -9.75 19.00
CA ASP A 3 2.12 -9.64 17.63
C ASP A 3 3.33 -9.23 16.77
N ASN A 4 3.49 -9.86 15.61
CA ASN A 4 4.58 -9.50 14.69
C ASN A 4 4.51 -8.03 14.27
N ASP A 5 3.30 -7.47 14.13
CA ASP A 5 3.13 -6.08 13.79
C ASP A 5 3.66 -5.15 14.88
N ALA A 6 3.57 -5.58 16.14
CA ALA A 6 4.08 -4.80 17.26
C ALA A 6 5.61 -4.68 17.26
N ASP A 7 6.30 -5.61 16.58
CA ASP A 7 7.75 -5.59 16.47
C ASP A 7 8.23 -4.80 15.23
N ALA A 8 7.33 -4.48 14.32
CA ALA A 8 7.65 -3.77 13.10
C ALA A 8 7.63 -2.26 13.36
N ALA A 9 8.73 -1.75 13.90
CA ALA A 9 8.88 -0.34 14.21
C ALA A 9 10.27 0.13 13.78
N LEU A 10 10.36 1.38 13.34
CA LEU A 10 11.65 2.00 13.06
C LEU A 10 12.36 2.29 14.38
N THR A 11 13.65 2.00 14.42
CA THR A 11 14.51 2.33 15.53
C THR A 11 15.60 3.29 15.05
N ALA A 12 15.77 4.40 15.75
CA ALA A 12 16.74 5.41 15.35
C ALA A 12 18.12 4.79 15.13
N GLY A 13 18.70 5.08 13.97
CA GLY A 13 20.04 4.60 13.62
C GLY A 13 20.14 3.16 13.17
N GLN A 14 19.00 2.45 13.03
CA GLN A 14 18.98 1.06 12.62
C GLN A 14 18.19 0.87 11.32
N PRO A 15 18.64 0.01 10.40
CA PRO A 15 17.86 -0.31 9.22
C PRO A 15 16.73 -1.28 9.56
N LEU A 16 15.62 -1.17 8.80
CA LEU A 16 14.55 -2.15 8.83
C LEU A 16 14.34 -2.63 7.39
N ALA A 17 14.32 -3.95 7.20
CA ALA A 17 14.09 -4.52 5.89
C ALA A 17 12.60 -4.47 5.56
N ALA A 18 12.18 -3.50 4.76
CA ALA A 18 10.78 -3.29 4.41
C ALA A 18 10.16 -4.54 3.75
N SER A 19 10.95 -5.28 2.99
CA SER A 19 10.48 -6.51 2.31
C SER A 19 10.23 -7.67 3.27
N ALA A 20 10.76 -7.62 4.48
CA ALA A 20 10.67 -8.72 5.46
C ALA A 20 9.63 -8.46 6.56
N VAL A 21 9.02 -7.29 6.59
CA VAL A 21 7.98 -6.98 7.60
C VAL A 21 6.75 -7.82 7.33
N VAL A 22 6.23 -8.45 8.40
CA VAL A 22 4.99 -9.21 8.31
C VAL A 22 3.80 -8.25 8.35
N VAL A 23 2.94 -8.36 7.34
CA VAL A 23 1.71 -7.56 7.25
C VAL A 23 0.53 -8.52 7.30
N THR A 24 -0.35 -8.33 8.28
CA THR A 24 -1.56 -9.12 8.41
C THR A 24 -2.62 -8.64 7.42
N HIS A 25 -3.10 -9.54 6.57
CA HIS A 25 -4.10 -9.23 5.55
C HIS A 25 -5.51 -9.53 6.03
N GLU A 26 -6.44 -8.76 5.54
CA GLU A 26 -7.86 -8.99 5.68
C GLU A 26 -8.52 -8.88 4.31
N ALA A 27 -9.66 -9.55 4.13
CA ALA A 27 -10.44 -9.39 2.90
C ALA A 27 -10.86 -7.93 2.76
N LEU A 28 -10.81 -7.41 1.54
CA LEU A 28 -11.30 -6.06 1.25
C LEU A 28 -12.82 -6.02 1.35
N ASP A 29 -13.36 -4.82 1.62
CA ASP A 29 -14.79 -4.59 1.59
C ASP A 29 -15.34 -5.04 0.23
N ALA A 30 -16.35 -5.91 0.25
CA ALA A 30 -16.96 -6.45 -0.96
C ALA A 30 -17.43 -5.35 -1.92
N ALA A 31 -17.85 -4.21 -1.41
CA ALA A 31 -18.30 -3.08 -2.22
C ALA A 31 -17.16 -2.46 -3.05
N SER A 32 -15.90 -2.61 -2.64
CA SER A 32 -14.76 -2.08 -3.36
C SER A 32 -14.13 -3.07 -4.33
N VAL A 33 -14.41 -4.37 -4.19
CA VAL A 33 -13.79 -5.40 -5.03
C VAL A 33 -14.44 -5.44 -6.40
N VAL A 34 -13.62 -5.35 -7.44
CA VAL A 34 -14.06 -5.44 -8.84
C VAL A 34 -13.81 -6.83 -9.39
N LYS A 35 -12.66 -7.43 -9.06
CA LYS A 35 -12.27 -8.74 -9.61
C LYS A 35 -11.38 -9.49 -8.64
N GLY A 36 -11.58 -10.80 -8.55
CA GLY A 36 -10.77 -11.67 -7.71
C GLY A 36 -11.21 -11.62 -6.25
N LEU A 37 -10.31 -12.10 -5.38
CA LEU A 37 -10.52 -12.12 -3.94
C LEU A 37 -9.31 -11.46 -3.25
N PRO A 38 -9.03 -10.18 -3.54
CA PRO A 38 -7.85 -9.53 -2.98
C PRO A 38 -7.98 -9.35 -1.48
N THR A 39 -6.84 -9.45 -0.81
CA THR A 39 -6.69 -9.11 0.60
C THR A 39 -5.68 -7.99 0.72
N ALA A 40 -5.76 -7.20 1.77
CA ALA A 40 -4.80 -6.14 2.01
C ALA A 40 -4.61 -5.93 3.51
N GLY A 41 -3.53 -5.26 3.85
CA GLY A 41 -3.24 -4.88 5.21
C GLY A 41 -2.15 -3.84 5.24
N TYR A 42 -1.93 -3.29 6.42
CA TYR A 42 -0.84 -2.34 6.62
C TYR A 42 -0.32 -2.42 8.04
N THR A 43 0.91 -1.94 8.21
CA THR A 43 1.56 -1.86 9.51
C THR A 43 2.21 -0.48 9.61
N VAL A 44 1.89 0.24 10.67
CA VAL A 44 2.52 1.55 10.95
C VAL A 44 3.89 1.30 11.55
N LEU A 45 4.92 1.90 10.97
CA LEU A 45 6.30 1.77 11.43
C LEU A 45 6.72 2.92 12.33
N ASP A 46 6.26 4.14 12.06
CA ASP A 46 6.66 5.33 12.79
C ASP A 46 5.79 6.52 12.38
N THR A 47 6.00 7.63 13.08
CA THR A 47 5.40 8.93 12.73
C THR A 47 6.47 10.01 12.76
N LEU A 48 6.33 11.00 11.87
CA LEU A 48 7.13 12.22 11.86
C LEU A 48 6.14 13.38 11.95
N GLY A 49 5.97 13.95 13.15
CA GLY A 49 4.91 14.91 13.39
C GLY A 49 3.55 14.26 13.14
N ASP A 50 2.76 14.84 12.26
CA ASP A 50 1.44 14.31 11.90
C ASP A 50 1.50 13.30 10.74
N THR A 51 2.69 13.01 10.24
CA THR A 51 2.90 12.14 9.09
C THR A 51 3.16 10.71 9.54
N GLU A 52 2.40 9.78 9.02
CA GLU A 52 2.51 8.35 9.30
C GLU A 52 3.40 7.68 8.24
N ILE A 53 4.30 6.82 8.69
CA ILE A 53 5.16 6.00 7.83
C ILE A 53 4.80 4.55 8.08
N GLY A 54 4.50 3.82 7.03
CA GLY A 54 4.11 2.43 7.18
C GLY A 54 4.37 1.59 5.95
N ILE A 55 3.96 0.33 6.04
CA ILE A 55 3.99 -0.62 4.94
C ILE A 55 2.55 -1.06 4.68
N TRP A 56 2.18 -1.07 3.41
CA TRP A 56 0.90 -1.56 2.93
C TRP A 56 1.14 -2.64 1.89
N GLU A 57 0.29 -3.66 1.90
CA GLU A 57 0.39 -4.78 0.98
C GLU A 57 -0.98 -5.21 0.49
N MET A 58 -1.08 -5.58 -0.78
CA MET A 58 -2.33 -6.09 -1.36
C MET A 58 -2.01 -7.29 -2.25
N SER A 59 -2.80 -8.34 -2.10
CA SER A 59 -2.70 -9.52 -2.95
C SER A 59 -3.35 -9.30 -4.31
N VAL A 60 -3.17 -10.25 -5.23
CA VAL A 60 -3.68 -10.18 -6.60
C VAL A 60 -5.18 -10.00 -6.64
N GLY A 61 -5.62 -9.05 -7.46
CA GLY A 61 -7.04 -8.73 -7.65
C GLY A 61 -7.22 -7.27 -8.02
N THR A 62 -8.47 -6.87 -8.22
CA THR A 62 -8.83 -5.50 -8.62
C THR A 62 -9.82 -4.91 -7.63
N ALA A 63 -9.54 -3.72 -7.15
CA ALA A 63 -10.38 -3.00 -6.20
C ALA A 63 -10.30 -1.50 -6.41
N THR A 64 -11.39 -0.82 -6.05
CA THR A 64 -11.47 0.64 -6.09
C THR A 64 -11.07 1.24 -4.76
N ASP A 65 -10.63 2.48 -4.80
CA ASP A 65 -10.28 3.24 -3.60
C ASP A 65 -10.53 4.72 -3.81
N THR A 66 -10.72 5.43 -2.71
CA THR A 66 -10.67 6.88 -2.65
C THR A 66 -9.43 7.24 -1.87
N GLU A 67 -8.51 7.95 -2.50
CA GLU A 67 -7.18 8.18 -1.95
C GLU A 67 -7.14 9.29 -0.91
N GLU A 68 -6.13 9.22 -0.05
CA GLU A 68 -5.71 10.28 0.84
C GLU A 68 -4.42 10.91 0.28
N ASP A 69 -3.94 11.99 0.91
CA ASP A 69 -2.63 12.54 0.59
C ASP A 69 -1.55 11.53 0.99
N GLU A 70 -0.76 11.10 0.03
CA GLU A 70 0.21 10.03 0.25
C GLU A 70 1.36 10.13 -0.76
N VAL A 71 2.56 9.77 -0.30
CA VAL A 71 3.65 9.39 -1.18
C VAL A 71 4.00 7.95 -0.87
N PHE A 72 4.18 7.10 -1.87
CA PHE A 72 4.64 5.75 -1.63
C PHE A 72 5.75 5.35 -2.58
N VAL A 73 6.53 4.37 -2.16
CA VAL A 73 7.52 3.70 -3.00
C VAL A 73 7.23 2.21 -3.00
N VAL A 74 7.21 1.62 -4.20
CA VAL A 74 7.00 0.17 -4.34
C VAL A 74 8.29 -0.57 -4.00
N VAL A 75 8.19 -1.54 -3.11
CA VAL A 75 9.34 -2.38 -2.71
C VAL A 75 9.24 -3.80 -3.22
N SER A 76 8.05 -4.26 -3.65
CA SER A 76 7.88 -5.53 -4.36
C SER A 76 6.52 -5.58 -5.04
N GLY A 77 6.42 -6.43 -6.06
CA GLY A 77 5.18 -6.64 -6.78
C GLY A 77 4.94 -5.69 -7.94
N ARG A 78 3.74 -5.76 -8.48
CA ARG A 78 3.36 -4.98 -9.67
C ARG A 78 1.87 -4.75 -9.69
N ALA A 79 1.48 -3.55 -10.12
CA ALA A 79 0.07 -3.19 -10.26
C ALA A 79 -0.11 -2.13 -11.34
N SER A 80 -1.35 -1.99 -11.81
CA SER A 80 -1.76 -0.80 -12.54
C SER A 80 -2.75 -0.02 -11.67
N ILE A 81 -2.74 1.30 -11.84
CA ILE A 81 -3.64 2.21 -11.15
C ILE A 81 -4.35 3.06 -12.18
N HIS A 82 -5.67 2.94 -12.23
CA HIS A 82 -6.50 3.76 -13.11
C HIS A 82 -7.07 4.93 -12.32
N PHE A 83 -6.94 6.13 -12.88
CA PHE A 83 -7.47 7.37 -12.29
C PHE A 83 -8.75 7.76 -13.03
N ALA A 84 -9.87 7.77 -12.31
CA ALA A 84 -11.18 8.00 -12.93
C ALA A 84 -11.31 9.41 -13.54
N ALA A 85 -10.69 10.42 -12.92
CA ALA A 85 -10.90 11.81 -13.30
C ALA A 85 -10.44 12.11 -14.74
N ASP A 86 -9.34 11.51 -15.20
CA ASP A 86 -8.77 11.75 -16.52
C ASP A 86 -8.60 10.46 -17.34
N ASP A 87 -9.22 9.37 -16.89
CA ASP A 87 -9.21 8.08 -17.57
C ASP A 87 -7.78 7.63 -17.94
N ARG A 88 -6.86 7.81 -17.01
CA ARG A 88 -5.44 7.53 -17.20
C ARG A 88 -5.04 6.34 -16.34
N THR A 89 -4.21 5.47 -16.89
CA THR A 89 -3.68 4.31 -16.15
C THR A 89 -2.17 4.38 -16.11
N ILE A 90 -1.60 4.16 -14.92
CA ILE A 90 -0.17 4.00 -14.74
C ILE A 90 0.14 2.57 -14.32
N VAL A 91 1.36 2.12 -14.60
CA VAL A 91 1.88 0.83 -14.13
C VAL A 91 2.99 1.12 -13.14
N VAL A 92 2.95 0.45 -12.00
CA VAL A 92 3.94 0.63 -10.94
C VAL A 92 4.60 -0.70 -10.60
N GLY A 93 5.87 -0.64 -10.27
CA GLY A 93 6.68 -1.78 -9.85
C GLY A 93 7.85 -1.32 -9.00
N LEU A 94 8.75 -2.26 -8.69
CA LEU A 94 9.88 -2.02 -7.77
C LEU A 94 10.60 -0.70 -8.06
N GLY A 95 10.69 0.13 -7.03
CA GLY A 95 11.41 1.40 -7.07
C GLY A 95 10.59 2.59 -7.54
N ASP A 96 9.38 2.39 -8.05
CA ASP A 96 8.55 3.53 -8.47
C ASP A 96 8.04 4.29 -7.26
N VAL A 97 8.10 5.61 -7.36
CA VAL A 97 7.61 6.55 -6.35
C VAL A 97 6.42 7.30 -6.91
N VAL A 98 5.31 7.31 -6.18
CA VAL A 98 4.05 7.90 -6.64
C VAL A 98 3.49 8.84 -5.58
N ARG A 99 2.97 9.98 -6.03
CA ARG A 99 2.19 10.92 -5.21
C ARG A 99 0.71 10.73 -5.49
N LEU A 100 -0.07 10.49 -4.45
CA LEU A 100 -1.53 10.49 -4.50
C LEU A 100 -2.06 11.70 -3.73
N THR A 101 -3.17 12.26 -4.17
CA THR A 101 -3.83 13.35 -3.46
C THR A 101 -5.21 12.93 -2.98
N ALA A 102 -5.61 13.51 -1.86
CA ALA A 102 -6.91 13.21 -1.25
C ALA A 102 -8.04 13.42 -2.25
N GLY A 103 -8.97 12.48 -2.29
CA GLY A 103 -10.15 12.52 -3.15
C GLY A 103 -9.97 11.87 -4.51
N MET A 104 -8.75 11.50 -4.92
CA MET A 104 -8.57 10.76 -6.18
C MET A 104 -9.35 9.45 -6.12
N GLN A 105 -10.15 9.20 -7.16
CA GLN A 105 -10.86 7.94 -7.31
C GLN A 105 -10.01 7.02 -8.18
N THR A 106 -9.61 5.89 -7.64
CA THR A 106 -8.68 4.97 -8.30
C THR A 106 -9.23 3.56 -8.38
N THR A 107 -8.71 2.80 -9.35
CA THR A 107 -8.91 1.36 -9.44
C THR A 107 -7.54 0.71 -9.54
N TRP A 108 -7.23 -0.12 -8.55
CA TRP A 108 -5.95 -0.83 -8.46
C TRP A 108 -6.13 -2.24 -8.99
N THR A 109 -5.32 -2.61 -9.98
CA THR A 109 -5.25 -3.99 -10.47
C THR A 109 -3.87 -4.53 -10.12
N VAL A 110 -3.81 -5.36 -9.09
CA VAL A 110 -2.58 -5.99 -8.62
C VAL A 110 -2.39 -7.30 -9.39
N THR A 111 -1.28 -7.40 -10.10
CA THR A 111 -0.91 -8.60 -10.87
C THR A 111 0.12 -9.46 -10.16
N GLU A 112 0.92 -8.88 -9.30
CA GLU A 112 1.83 -9.57 -8.38
C GLU A 112 1.68 -8.88 -7.04
N THR A 113 1.51 -9.64 -5.95
CA THR A 113 1.30 -9.07 -4.61
C THR A 113 2.16 -7.83 -4.42
N LEU A 114 1.51 -6.71 -4.19
CA LEU A 114 2.14 -5.38 -4.18
C LEU A 114 2.43 -4.97 -2.75
N ARG A 115 3.67 -4.59 -2.50
CA ARG A 115 4.09 -4.02 -1.22
C ARG A 115 4.68 -2.65 -1.44
N LYS A 116 4.26 -1.68 -0.65
CA LYS A 116 4.79 -0.33 -0.71
C LYS A 116 5.11 0.20 0.68
N VAL A 117 6.12 1.06 0.76
CA VAL A 117 6.33 1.93 1.90
C VAL A 117 5.60 3.22 1.61
N TYR A 118 4.73 3.64 2.52
CA TYR A 118 3.93 4.86 2.34
C TYR A 118 4.27 5.89 3.41
N VAL A 119 4.08 7.15 3.04
CA VAL A 119 4.19 8.32 3.90
C VAL A 119 2.91 9.12 3.72
N SER A 120 2.14 9.24 4.76
CA SER A 120 0.81 9.82 4.67
C SER A 120 0.42 10.65 5.89
#